data_f6ad100bfd017154192acc9fc4ab8990
#
_entry.id   f6ad100bfd017154192acc9fc4ab8990
#
_cell.length_a   1.000
_cell.length_b   1.000
_cell.length_c   1.000
_cell.angle_alpha   90.00
_cell.angle_beta   90.00
_cell.angle_gamma   90.00
#
_symmetry.space_group_name_H-M   'P 1'
#
loop_
_entity.id
_entity.type
_entity.pdbx_description
1 polymer ?
#
loop_
_entity_poly.entity_id
_entity_poly.type
_entity_poly.pdbx_seq_one_letter_code
_entity_poly.pdbx_strand_id
1 'polypeptide(L)'
;MKRWLPGLVVLTLLGLVAVPIGAGAQGKDTLTVALPSHAPTLDPHMHFERVGILVNINMFDSLLHRSAKLEFEPSLALSWKALNDTTWEFKLRKGVKFHDGSILTAEDVKFSFDRVLEPGKEQKKSPQYGNVRAIKEVKIVNADTIHLITDKPFPLLLERVVFFPIVPKKHIEKVGEEAFGSTAAVGTGPWKLVEWKRDQHIRLEAFDQHWRGKPAFKYVVFRAIPEVATAVAELKTGGVDIIRNVNADLMPDIKSHPLTRISTTPILRVHYISLDMRSAPFDKKAARQAANYAIDKQAMIQKMMAGLGRQVATVVQPAAFGFDPSVPPYPYDPKKAKELLAQAGYPNGVDIMLHSSSVDWRPHFEALGQMLTEVGLRTTVKMWDPGPAWNKFFQSEGKATNGQYGNWGNYSVFDADAVLHPLYHTEPGGWIGKHYARVEGLDKLIDEGRSSIDQAKRKRIYAEIQRMIREEAPSIFLYAQNDTLGISKKVAYEARPDEWLWLFAAKPVN
;
A
#
# COMPACT_ATOMS: atom_id res chain seq x y z
N MET A 1 -75.82 4.41 52.91
CA MET A 1 -75.50 5.84 52.81
C MET A 1 -74.10 6.04 53.37
N LYS A 2 -73.08 6.12 52.49
CA LYS A 2 -71.69 6.44 52.87
C LYS A 2 -71.27 7.67 52.06
N ARG A 3 -70.97 8.75 52.81
CA ARG A 3 -70.51 10.03 52.26
C ARG A 3 -69.02 9.92 51.91
N TRP A 4 -68.67 10.38 50.68
CA TRP A 4 -67.28 10.57 50.24
C TRP A 4 -66.91 12.07 50.48
N LEU A 5 -65.74 12.29 51.09
CA LEU A 5 -65.06 13.58 51.17
C LEU A 5 -63.99 13.65 50.08
N PRO A 6 -63.79 14.78 49.41
CA PRO A 6 -62.71 14.94 48.46
C PRO A 6 -61.44 15.41 49.15
N GLY A 7 -60.32 14.65 48.94
CA GLY A 7 -59.00 15.04 49.38
C GLY A 7 -58.36 16.09 48.43
N LEU A 8 -57.84 17.12 49.06
CA LEU A 8 -57.10 18.23 48.42
C LEU A 8 -55.67 17.75 48.09
N VAL A 9 -55.30 17.67 46.81
CA VAL A 9 -53.93 17.41 46.35
C VAL A 9 -53.22 18.75 46.19
N VAL A 10 -52.25 19.02 47.06
CA VAL A 10 -51.31 20.15 46.91
C VAL A 10 -50.19 19.75 46.01
N LEU A 11 -50.13 20.29 44.77
CA LEU A 11 -49.02 20.18 43.85
C LEU A 11 -47.91 21.20 44.24
N THR A 12 -46.82 20.72 44.80
CA THR A 12 -45.57 21.49 44.97
C THR A 12 -44.80 21.51 43.65
N LEU A 13 -44.78 22.63 42.94
CA LEU A 13 -43.90 22.89 41.81
C LEU A 13 -42.46 23.10 42.34
N LEU A 14 -41.59 22.11 42.19
CA LEU A 14 -40.15 22.29 42.27
C LEU A 14 -39.64 22.93 40.97
N GLY A 15 -39.29 24.21 41.05
CA GLY A 15 -38.60 24.91 39.98
C GLY A 15 -37.19 24.33 39.78
N LEU A 16 -36.94 23.57 38.70
CA LEU A 16 -35.62 23.25 38.22
C LEU A 16 -34.95 24.53 37.66
N VAL A 17 -34.00 25.06 38.42
CA VAL A 17 -33.05 26.05 37.89
C VAL A 17 -32.09 25.30 36.98
N ALA A 18 -32.31 25.41 35.69
CA ALA A 18 -31.34 24.95 34.69
C ALA A 18 -30.13 25.91 34.71
N VAL A 19 -29.03 25.45 35.33
CA VAL A 19 -27.73 26.07 35.18
C VAL A 19 -27.26 25.76 33.74
N PRO A 20 -26.99 26.76 32.90
CA PRO A 20 -26.40 26.51 31.59
C PRO A 20 -24.97 26.00 31.82
N ILE A 21 -24.76 24.70 31.70
CA ILE A 21 -23.42 24.15 31.49
C ILE A 21 -22.96 24.69 30.16
N GLY A 22 -22.07 25.66 30.19
CA GLY A 22 -21.36 26.15 29.01
C GLY A 22 -20.68 24.95 28.34
N ALA A 23 -21.27 24.45 27.29
CA ALA A 23 -20.61 23.55 26.39
C ALA A 23 -19.52 24.35 25.65
N GLY A 24 -18.38 24.53 26.34
CA GLY A 24 -17.15 24.83 25.64
C GLY A 24 -16.99 23.71 24.60
N ALA A 25 -16.82 24.09 23.33
CA ALA A 25 -16.57 23.15 22.26
C ALA A 25 -15.28 22.37 22.60
N GLN A 26 -15.42 21.27 23.35
CA GLN A 26 -14.33 20.30 23.52
C GLN A 26 -14.07 19.74 22.14
N GLY A 27 -12.90 20.04 21.59
CA GLY A 27 -12.42 19.46 20.35
C GLY A 27 -12.56 17.94 20.42
N LYS A 28 -12.85 17.30 19.31
CA LYS A 28 -13.04 15.84 19.21
C LYS A 28 -11.79 15.11 19.70
N ASP A 29 -11.84 14.41 20.83
CA ASP A 29 -10.71 13.68 21.42
C ASP A 29 -10.38 12.37 20.69
N THR A 30 -11.32 11.84 19.91
CA THR A 30 -11.21 10.52 19.26
C THR A 30 -11.25 10.65 17.75
N LEU A 31 -10.27 10.03 17.10
CA LEU A 31 -10.22 9.85 15.65
C LEU A 31 -10.64 8.42 15.32
N THR A 32 -11.72 8.25 14.56
CA THR A 32 -12.23 6.95 14.15
C THR A 32 -11.97 6.68 12.67
N VAL A 33 -11.31 5.55 12.38
CA VAL A 33 -10.92 5.15 11.03
C VAL A 33 -11.62 3.85 10.65
N ALA A 34 -12.31 3.82 9.51
CA ALA A 34 -12.83 2.59 8.95
C ALA A 34 -11.77 1.89 8.10
N LEU A 35 -11.59 0.60 8.34
CA LEU A 35 -10.74 -0.29 7.55
C LEU A 35 -11.59 -1.39 6.91
N PRO A 36 -11.20 -1.95 5.74
CA PRO A 36 -12.02 -2.93 5.03
C PRO A 36 -12.06 -4.31 5.71
N SER A 37 -11.17 -4.57 6.65
CA SER A 37 -11.10 -5.83 7.39
C SER A 37 -10.39 -5.64 8.74
N HIS A 38 -10.27 -6.72 9.49
CA HIS A 38 -9.54 -6.74 10.76
C HIS A 38 -8.04 -6.95 10.53
N ALA A 39 -7.21 -6.45 11.48
CA ALA A 39 -5.81 -6.82 11.54
C ALA A 39 -5.70 -8.31 11.93
N PRO A 40 -4.84 -9.11 11.28
CA PRO A 40 -4.69 -10.52 11.61
C PRO A 40 -3.98 -10.73 12.96
N THR A 41 -3.06 -9.84 13.29
CA THR A 41 -2.30 -9.78 14.53
C THR A 41 -1.78 -8.36 14.75
N LEU A 42 -1.42 -8.01 16.00
CA LEU A 42 -0.73 -6.76 16.33
C LEU A 42 0.80 -6.91 16.36
N ASP A 43 1.31 -8.13 16.22
CA ASP A 43 2.75 -8.33 16.01
C ASP A 43 3.16 -7.88 14.61
N PRO A 44 3.95 -6.81 14.48
CA PRO A 44 4.29 -6.23 13.17
C PRO A 44 5.18 -7.13 12.31
N HIS A 45 5.82 -8.14 12.92
CA HIS A 45 6.66 -9.08 12.19
C HIS A 45 5.93 -10.34 11.72
N MET A 46 4.72 -10.61 12.21
CA MET A 46 3.99 -11.85 11.94
C MET A 46 2.87 -11.70 10.91
N HIS A 47 2.85 -10.59 10.17
CA HIS A 47 1.96 -10.38 9.03
C HIS A 47 2.59 -9.47 7.98
N PHE A 48 2.01 -9.48 6.78
CA PHE A 48 2.29 -8.54 5.70
C PHE A 48 0.98 -7.99 5.12
N GLU A 49 -0.10 -8.13 5.88
CA GLU A 49 -1.43 -7.65 5.52
C GLU A 49 -1.50 -6.12 5.65
N ARG A 50 -2.06 -5.47 4.62
CA ARG A 50 -2.12 -4.01 4.57
C ARG A 50 -2.83 -3.41 5.78
N VAL A 51 -3.96 -3.99 6.18
CA VAL A 51 -4.75 -3.51 7.32
C VAL A 51 -3.94 -3.53 8.62
N GLY A 52 -3.22 -4.63 8.89
CA GLY A 52 -2.34 -4.72 10.04
C GLY A 52 -1.22 -3.67 10.02
N ILE A 53 -0.62 -3.42 8.85
CA ILE A 53 0.39 -2.38 8.67
C ILE A 53 -0.16 -1.00 9.02
N LEU A 54 -1.38 -0.65 8.57
CA LEU A 54 -2.00 0.64 8.84
C LEU A 54 -2.26 0.89 10.32
N VAL A 55 -2.50 -0.16 11.11
CA VAL A 55 -2.61 -0.09 12.57
C VAL A 55 -1.22 0.05 13.19
N ASN A 56 -0.29 -0.82 12.78
CA ASN A 56 1.02 -0.96 13.42
C ASN A 56 1.93 0.27 13.27
N ILE A 57 1.86 1.01 12.14
CA ILE A 57 2.64 2.25 11.96
C ILE A 57 2.26 3.36 12.95
N ASN A 58 1.14 3.23 13.66
CA ASN A 58 0.73 4.14 14.71
C ASN A 58 1.12 3.64 16.13
N MET A 59 1.59 2.38 16.24
CA MET A 59 2.01 1.76 17.50
C MET A 59 3.51 1.54 17.59
N PHE A 60 4.19 1.42 16.44
CA PHE A 60 5.60 1.08 16.35
C PHE A 60 6.34 2.07 15.46
N ASP A 61 7.55 2.43 15.82
CA ASP A 61 8.47 3.14 14.95
C ASP A 61 9.50 2.19 14.32
N SER A 62 10.05 2.61 13.20
CA SER A 62 11.18 1.99 12.50
C SER A 62 12.44 2.83 12.66
N LEU A 63 13.58 2.34 12.18
CA LEU A 63 14.85 3.11 12.22
C LEU A 63 14.71 4.44 11.49
N LEU A 64 14.00 4.46 10.37
CA LEU A 64 13.72 5.66 9.58
C LEU A 64 12.22 5.90 9.51
N HIS A 65 11.84 7.13 9.19
CA HIS A 65 10.48 7.51 8.83
C HIS A 65 10.43 7.96 7.37
N ARG A 66 9.25 7.86 6.75
CA ARG A 66 9.00 8.40 5.42
C ARG A 66 8.10 9.62 5.50
N SER A 67 8.56 10.74 5.00
CA SER A 67 7.76 11.96 4.91
C SER A 67 6.59 11.81 3.94
N ALA A 68 5.64 12.76 3.96
CA ALA A 68 4.58 12.83 2.96
C ALA A 68 5.11 13.09 1.53
N LYS A 69 6.36 13.53 1.40
CA LYS A 69 7.06 13.69 0.11
C LYS A 69 7.87 12.47 -0.30
N LEU A 70 7.74 11.36 0.45
CA LEU A 70 8.46 10.09 0.24
C LEU A 70 9.97 10.15 0.56
N GLU A 71 10.43 11.21 1.24
CA GLU A 71 11.82 11.34 1.67
C GLU A 71 12.09 10.57 2.96
N PHE A 72 13.33 10.06 3.12
CA PHE A 72 13.73 9.45 4.38
C PHE A 72 14.02 10.52 5.43
N GLU A 73 13.39 10.36 6.59
CA GLU A 73 13.57 11.21 7.75
C GLU A 73 14.08 10.43 8.96
N PRO A 74 14.82 11.08 9.90
CA PRO A 74 15.18 10.47 11.16
C PRO A 74 13.98 9.99 11.96
N SER A 75 14.10 8.77 12.52
CA SER A 75 13.14 8.18 13.46
C SER A 75 13.90 7.62 14.66
N LEU A 76 13.89 6.31 14.88
CA LEU A 76 14.70 5.69 15.94
C LEU A 76 16.20 5.81 15.66
N ALA A 77 16.61 5.96 14.40
CA ALA A 77 17.94 6.42 14.03
C ALA A 77 17.94 7.93 13.75
N LEU A 78 18.92 8.65 14.30
CA LEU A 78 19.14 10.09 14.07
C LEU A 78 19.84 10.38 12.75
N SER A 79 20.71 9.46 12.32
CA SER A 79 21.46 9.52 11.06
C SER A 79 21.88 8.13 10.60
N TRP A 80 22.19 8.05 9.32
CA TRP A 80 22.70 6.84 8.68
C TRP A 80 23.65 7.18 7.54
N LYS A 81 24.58 6.27 7.25
CA LYS A 81 25.50 6.39 6.11
C LYS A 81 25.98 5.02 5.66
N ALA A 82 26.25 4.86 4.39
CA ALA A 82 27.01 3.74 3.88
C ALA A 82 28.48 3.89 4.28
N LEU A 83 29.07 2.86 4.88
CA LEU A 83 30.51 2.78 5.14
C LEU A 83 31.24 2.16 3.94
N ASN A 84 30.56 1.25 3.25
CA ASN A 84 30.94 0.61 2.00
C ASN A 84 29.68 0.03 1.35
N ASP A 85 29.82 -0.71 0.24
CA ASP A 85 28.71 -1.22 -0.57
C ASP A 85 27.80 -2.21 0.18
N THR A 86 28.25 -2.80 1.27
CA THR A 86 27.53 -3.83 2.04
C THR A 86 27.30 -3.47 3.49
N THR A 87 27.81 -2.34 3.98
CA THR A 87 27.73 -1.99 5.40
C THR A 87 27.19 -0.57 5.58
N TRP A 88 26.09 -0.47 6.31
CA TRP A 88 25.46 0.80 6.68
C TRP A 88 25.52 1.03 8.19
N GLU A 89 26.00 2.20 8.61
CA GLU A 89 25.99 2.66 10.00
C GLU A 89 24.71 3.42 10.30
N PHE A 90 24.09 3.14 11.45
CA PHE A 90 22.95 3.88 12.00
C PHE A 90 23.28 4.35 13.40
N LYS A 91 23.03 5.65 13.67
CA LYS A 91 23.16 6.28 15.00
C LYS A 91 21.78 6.34 15.65
N LEU A 92 21.59 5.61 16.74
CA LEU A 92 20.29 5.48 17.41
C LEU A 92 19.99 6.73 18.28
N ARG A 93 18.71 7.05 18.37
CA ARG A 93 18.17 8.07 19.26
C ARG A 93 18.20 7.56 20.70
N LYS A 94 18.75 8.39 21.61
CA LYS A 94 18.80 8.07 23.04
C LYS A 94 17.50 8.43 23.75
N GLY A 95 17.14 7.64 24.77
CA GLY A 95 16.03 7.93 25.67
C GLY A 95 14.64 7.70 25.07
N VAL A 96 14.55 7.05 23.93
CA VAL A 96 13.24 6.60 23.40
C VAL A 96 12.63 5.58 24.33
N LYS A 97 11.37 5.78 24.70
CA LYS A 97 10.62 4.87 25.56
C LYS A 97 9.67 4.00 24.74
N PHE A 98 9.59 2.75 25.11
CA PHE A 98 8.47 1.90 24.76
C PHE A 98 7.22 2.27 25.57
N HIS A 99 6.05 1.80 25.16
CA HIS A 99 4.77 2.07 25.85
C HIS A 99 4.72 1.56 27.29
N ASP A 100 5.53 0.55 27.65
CA ASP A 100 5.67 0.02 29.00
C ASP A 100 6.67 0.83 29.88
N GLY A 101 7.27 1.89 29.33
CA GLY A 101 8.23 2.76 29.98
C GLY A 101 9.69 2.29 29.89
N SER A 102 9.97 1.10 29.37
CA SER A 102 11.33 0.64 29.14
C SER A 102 12.02 1.48 28.05
N ILE A 103 13.36 1.56 28.09
CA ILE A 103 14.14 2.34 27.16
C ILE A 103 14.61 1.48 25.99
N LEU A 104 14.45 1.98 24.78
CA LEU A 104 14.98 1.37 23.56
C LEU A 104 16.51 1.27 23.61
N THR A 105 17.02 0.12 23.25
CA THR A 105 18.46 -0.19 23.19
C THR A 105 18.85 -0.74 21.81
N ALA A 106 20.17 -0.80 21.54
CA ALA A 106 20.69 -1.47 20.35
C ALA A 106 20.37 -2.99 20.33
N GLU A 107 20.18 -3.60 21.51
CA GLU A 107 19.75 -5.00 21.62
C GLU A 107 18.31 -5.22 21.12
N ASP A 108 17.40 -4.26 21.34
CA ASP A 108 16.05 -4.35 20.82
C ASP A 108 16.05 -4.27 19.29
N VAL A 109 16.90 -3.40 18.72
CA VAL A 109 17.07 -3.31 17.27
C VAL A 109 17.60 -4.63 16.70
N LYS A 110 18.71 -5.14 17.27
CA LYS A 110 19.26 -6.43 16.84
C LYS A 110 18.24 -7.56 16.95
N PHE A 111 17.57 -7.69 18.09
CA PHE A 111 16.52 -8.68 18.32
C PHE A 111 15.40 -8.61 17.28
N SER A 112 14.97 -7.39 16.92
CA SER A 112 13.88 -7.19 15.94
C SER A 112 14.22 -7.80 14.57
N PHE A 113 15.47 -7.67 14.12
CA PHE A 113 15.92 -8.31 12.89
C PHE A 113 16.16 -9.81 13.06
N ASP A 114 16.86 -10.21 14.14
CA ASP A 114 17.23 -11.61 14.36
C ASP A 114 16.00 -12.52 14.45
N ARG A 115 14.92 -12.11 15.15
CA ARG A 115 13.69 -12.91 15.25
C ARG A 115 12.98 -13.16 13.92
N VAL A 116 13.29 -12.36 12.89
CA VAL A 116 12.77 -12.52 11.53
C VAL A 116 13.75 -13.31 10.65
N LEU A 117 15.05 -13.06 10.80
CA LEU A 117 16.11 -13.66 9.99
C LEU A 117 16.44 -15.07 10.46
N GLU A 118 16.48 -15.28 11.77
CA GLU A 118 16.86 -16.52 12.42
C GLU A 118 15.76 -16.98 13.39
N PRO A 119 14.56 -17.33 12.91
CA PRO A 119 13.50 -17.81 13.79
C PRO A 119 13.95 -19.09 14.48
N GLY A 120 13.72 -19.20 15.77
CA GLY A 120 13.95 -20.43 16.54
C GLY A 120 13.24 -21.62 15.89
N LYS A 121 13.68 -22.85 16.15
CA LYS A 121 13.16 -24.08 15.51
C LYS A 121 11.65 -24.26 15.63
N GLU A 122 11.02 -23.65 16.62
CA GLU A 122 9.57 -23.72 16.89
C GLU A 122 8.80 -22.48 16.42
N GLN A 123 9.50 -21.44 15.92
CA GLN A 123 8.83 -20.21 15.45
C GLN A 123 8.41 -20.35 13.99
N LYS A 124 7.18 -19.88 13.69
CA LYS A 124 6.73 -19.75 12.31
C LYS A 124 7.60 -18.74 11.57
N LYS A 125 7.97 -19.04 10.33
CA LYS A 125 8.69 -18.10 9.47
C LYS A 125 7.88 -16.81 9.36
N SER A 126 8.51 -15.68 9.66
CA SER A 126 7.90 -14.37 9.52
C SER A 126 7.57 -14.07 8.06
N PRO A 127 6.36 -13.59 7.74
CA PRO A 127 6.03 -13.05 6.42
C PRO A 127 6.93 -11.86 6.02
N GLN A 128 7.57 -11.21 6.99
CA GLN A 128 8.50 -10.10 6.76
C GLN A 128 9.91 -10.55 6.32
N TYR A 129 10.22 -11.86 6.36
CA TYR A 129 11.54 -12.40 5.99
C TYR A 129 12.03 -11.89 4.63
N GLY A 130 11.14 -11.88 3.62
CA GLY A 130 11.48 -11.39 2.28
C GLY A 130 11.96 -9.93 2.23
N ASN A 131 11.54 -9.12 3.20
CA ASN A 131 11.91 -7.70 3.28
C ASN A 131 13.32 -7.48 3.84
N VAL A 132 13.79 -8.34 4.74
CA VAL A 132 15.06 -8.16 5.47
C VAL A 132 16.11 -9.22 5.16
N ARG A 133 15.80 -10.24 4.38
CA ARG A 133 16.70 -11.38 4.07
C ARG A 133 18.05 -11.01 3.45
N ALA A 134 18.17 -9.80 2.89
CA ALA A 134 19.43 -9.29 2.37
C ALA A 134 20.40 -8.87 3.51
N ILE A 135 19.89 -8.67 4.72
CA ILE A 135 20.69 -8.34 5.91
C ILE A 135 21.24 -9.64 6.46
N LYS A 136 22.56 -9.76 6.45
CA LYS A 136 23.30 -10.92 6.97
C LYS A 136 23.51 -10.80 8.48
N GLU A 137 23.80 -9.58 8.95
CA GLU A 137 24.17 -9.34 10.33
C GLU A 137 23.72 -7.96 10.79
N VAL A 138 23.21 -7.89 12.02
CA VAL A 138 23.04 -6.65 12.78
C VAL A 138 24.11 -6.60 13.86
N LYS A 139 25.15 -5.80 13.63
CA LYS A 139 26.29 -5.67 14.55
C LYS A 139 26.11 -4.48 15.48
N ILE A 140 26.09 -4.72 16.77
CA ILE A 140 26.13 -3.66 17.78
C ILE A 140 27.58 -3.18 17.90
N VAL A 141 27.81 -1.90 17.58
CA VAL A 141 29.12 -1.27 17.68
C VAL A 141 29.33 -0.69 19.09
N ASN A 142 28.29 -0.03 19.59
CA ASN A 142 28.21 0.47 20.95
C ASN A 142 26.73 0.74 21.32
N ALA A 143 26.45 1.33 22.47
CA ALA A 143 25.09 1.52 22.98
C ALA A 143 24.15 2.29 22.04
N ASP A 144 24.67 3.15 21.17
CA ASP A 144 23.89 4.00 20.27
C ASP A 144 24.30 3.89 18.78
N THR A 145 25.03 2.86 18.42
CA THR A 145 25.49 2.65 17.05
C THR A 145 25.37 1.21 16.65
N ILE A 146 24.70 0.96 15.53
CA ILE A 146 24.61 -0.35 14.91
C ILE A 146 25.10 -0.28 13.45
N HIS A 147 25.58 -1.43 12.97
CA HIS A 147 25.80 -1.66 11.54
C HIS A 147 24.80 -2.71 11.03
N LEU A 148 24.16 -2.42 9.89
CA LEU A 148 23.45 -3.40 9.09
C LEU A 148 24.39 -3.84 7.97
N ILE A 149 24.70 -5.14 7.93
CA ILE A 149 25.64 -5.74 6.98
C ILE A 149 24.85 -6.66 6.05
N THR A 150 25.05 -6.51 4.74
CA THR A 150 24.41 -7.33 3.70
C THR A 150 25.42 -8.23 3.02
N ASP A 151 24.97 -9.34 2.42
CA ASP A 151 25.86 -10.26 1.68
C ASP A 151 26.42 -9.66 0.39
N LYS A 152 25.59 -8.78 -0.24
CA LYS A 152 25.90 -8.12 -1.52
C LYS A 152 25.44 -6.67 -1.43
N PRO A 153 25.90 -5.78 -2.31
CA PRO A 153 25.36 -4.43 -2.41
C PRO A 153 23.83 -4.48 -2.51
N PHE A 154 23.15 -3.76 -1.60
CA PHE A 154 21.69 -3.77 -1.53
C PHE A 154 21.13 -2.34 -1.48
N PRO A 155 20.89 -1.72 -2.64
CA PRO A 155 20.45 -0.31 -2.72
C PRO A 155 19.07 -0.07 -2.11
N LEU A 156 18.27 -1.12 -1.91
CA LEU A 156 16.94 -1.00 -1.28
C LEU A 156 16.96 -1.08 0.25
N LEU A 157 18.15 -1.11 0.90
CA LEU A 157 18.22 -1.27 2.35
C LEU A 157 17.39 -0.22 3.09
N LEU A 158 17.53 1.06 2.75
CA LEU A 158 16.79 2.15 3.40
C LEU A 158 15.27 2.02 3.17
N GLU A 159 14.86 1.59 1.98
CA GLU A 159 13.46 1.30 1.65
C GLU A 159 12.88 0.17 2.53
N ARG A 160 13.70 -0.77 2.96
CA ARG A 160 13.27 -1.88 3.81
C ARG A 160 13.25 -1.49 5.28
N VAL A 161 14.27 -0.80 5.77
CA VAL A 161 14.33 -0.42 7.18
C VAL A 161 13.34 0.68 7.58
N VAL A 162 12.88 1.50 6.65
CA VAL A 162 11.80 2.49 6.90
C VAL A 162 10.47 1.81 7.19
N PHE A 163 10.30 0.58 6.73
CA PHE A 163 9.08 -0.20 6.84
C PHE A 163 9.17 -1.30 7.90
N PHE A 164 10.32 -1.47 8.55
CA PHE A 164 10.59 -2.55 9.49
C PHE A 164 10.52 -2.04 10.95
N PRO A 165 9.41 -2.34 11.69
CA PRO A 165 9.22 -1.88 13.05
C PRO A 165 10.22 -2.48 14.03
N ILE A 166 10.60 -1.71 15.05
CA ILE A 166 11.45 -2.19 16.16
C ILE A 166 10.55 -2.56 17.33
N VAL A 167 10.83 -3.72 17.94
CA VAL A 167 10.03 -4.31 19.00
C VAL A 167 10.85 -4.55 20.28
N PRO A 168 10.23 -4.53 21.47
CA PRO A 168 10.92 -4.65 22.77
C PRO A 168 11.26 -6.11 23.09
N LYS A 169 12.55 -6.47 23.05
CA LYS A 169 13.05 -7.82 23.35
C LYS A 169 12.54 -8.36 24.68
N LYS A 170 12.85 -7.67 25.77
CA LYS A 170 12.52 -8.13 27.13
C LYS A 170 11.02 -8.28 27.37
N HIS A 171 10.22 -7.41 26.76
CA HIS A 171 8.76 -7.49 26.87
C HIS A 171 8.23 -8.75 26.18
N ILE A 172 8.67 -9.02 24.94
CA ILE A 172 8.26 -10.22 24.21
C ILE A 172 8.70 -11.50 24.92
N GLU A 173 9.96 -11.55 25.41
CA GLU A 173 10.47 -12.68 26.21
C GLU A 173 9.63 -12.92 27.47
N LYS A 174 9.07 -11.86 28.08
CA LYS A 174 8.24 -11.93 29.28
C LYS A 174 6.81 -12.40 29.00
N VAL A 175 6.16 -11.84 27.96
CA VAL A 175 4.72 -12.09 27.72
C VAL A 175 4.46 -13.20 26.72
N GLY A 176 5.44 -13.55 25.89
CA GLY A 176 5.34 -14.51 24.80
C GLY A 176 4.77 -13.91 23.50
N GLU A 177 5.03 -14.59 22.40
CA GLU A 177 4.68 -14.17 21.04
C GLU A 177 3.17 -13.99 20.83
N GLU A 178 2.35 -14.89 21.37
CA GLU A 178 0.90 -14.86 21.21
C GLU A 178 0.27 -13.65 21.91
N ALA A 179 0.67 -13.39 23.16
CA ALA A 179 0.18 -12.24 23.92
C ALA A 179 0.67 -10.94 23.30
N PHE A 180 1.93 -10.86 22.85
CA PHE A 180 2.48 -9.71 22.13
C PHE A 180 1.70 -9.43 20.86
N GLY A 181 1.34 -10.45 20.09
CA GLY A 181 0.55 -10.34 18.88
C GLY A 181 -0.93 -9.99 19.09
N SER A 182 -1.39 -9.84 20.33
CA SER A 182 -2.81 -9.62 20.64
C SER A 182 -3.05 -8.57 21.73
N THR A 183 -2.97 -8.96 23.00
CA THR A 183 -3.39 -8.11 24.13
C THR A 183 -2.25 -7.32 24.78
N ALA A 184 -1.00 -7.69 24.49
CA ALA A 184 0.19 -7.12 25.11
C ALA A 184 1.13 -6.46 24.09
N ALA A 185 0.60 -5.95 22.98
CA ALA A 185 1.39 -5.25 21.98
C ALA A 185 1.97 -3.95 22.55
N VAL A 186 3.29 -3.83 22.51
CA VAL A 186 4.08 -2.70 23.02
C VAL A 186 5.06 -2.26 21.96
N GLY A 187 5.01 -0.99 21.59
CA GLY A 187 5.93 -0.34 20.64
C GLY A 187 6.45 0.98 21.17
N THR A 188 7.08 1.77 20.30
CA THR A 188 7.58 3.12 20.60
C THR A 188 6.73 4.21 19.94
N GLY A 189 5.71 3.84 19.17
CA GLY A 189 4.90 4.73 18.37
C GLY A 189 4.02 5.70 19.15
N PRO A 190 3.34 6.64 18.47
CA PRO A 190 2.60 7.72 19.13
C PRO A 190 1.34 7.29 19.88
N TRP A 191 0.83 6.09 19.64
CA TRP A 191 -0.30 5.53 20.40
C TRP A 191 0.01 4.13 20.90
N LYS A 192 -0.46 3.83 22.10
CA LYS A 192 -0.38 2.53 22.77
C LYS A 192 -1.72 1.81 22.74
N LEU A 193 -1.69 0.49 22.75
CA LEU A 193 -2.87 -0.36 22.78
C LEU A 193 -3.64 -0.16 24.11
N VAL A 194 -4.96 0.04 23.98
CA VAL A 194 -5.91 0.01 25.10
C VAL A 194 -6.75 -1.25 25.05
N GLU A 195 -7.29 -1.54 23.86
CA GLU A 195 -8.22 -2.66 23.69
C GLU A 195 -8.20 -3.14 22.23
N TRP A 196 -8.24 -4.45 22.06
CA TRP A 196 -8.56 -5.08 20.79
C TRP A 196 -9.71 -6.06 20.96
N LYS A 197 -10.88 -5.65 20.53
CA LYS A 197 -12.04 -6.52 20.36
C LYS A 197 -12.04 -7.06 18.94
N ARG A 198 -11.68 -8.34 18.81
CA ARG A 198 -11.69 -9.02 17.50
C ARG A 198 -13.06 -8.82 16.86
N ASP A 199 -13.06 -8.65 15.54
CA ASP A 199 -14.24 -8.42 14.70
C ASP A 199 -15.04 -7.14 14.98
N GLN A 200 -14.56 -6.27 15.86
CA GLN A 200 -15.19 -4.99 16.18
C GLN A 200 -14.24 -3.81 15.99
N HIS A 201 -13.24 -3.67 16.85
CA HIS A 201 -12.33 -2.51 16.80
C HIS A 201 -11.00 -2.75 17.51
N ILE A 202 -10.03 -1.90 17.15
CA ILE A 202 -8.79 -1.69 17.89
C ILE A 202 -8.82 -0.26 18.42
N ARG A 203 -8.70 -0.07 19.73
CA ARG A 203 -8.63 1.23 20.39
C ARG A 203 -7.24 1.48 20.92
N LEU A 204 -6.69 2.62 20.54
CA LEU A 204 -5.39 3.09 20.97
C LEU A 204 -5.55 4.40 21.78
N GLU A 205 -4.63 4.66 22.71
CA GLU A 205 -4.53 5.90 23.48
C GLU A 205 -3.20 6.58 23.22
N ALA A 206 -3.20 7.91 23.16
CA ALA A 206 -2.02 8.73 22.99
C ALA A 206 -0.91 8.37 23.97
N PHE A 207 0.31 8.21 23.48
CA PHE A 207 1.50 8.01 24.30
C PHE A 207 2.17 9.37 24.55
N ASP A 208 1.88 9.97 25.70
CA ASP A 208 2.33 11.32 26.06
C ASP A 208 3.86 11.47 26.11
N GLN A 209 4.59 10.36 26.25
CA GLN A 209 6.06 10.32 26.31
C GLN A 209 6.69 9.95 24.96
N HIS A 210 5.90 9.99 23.88
CA HIS A 210 6.44 9.74 22.54
C HIS A 210 7.51 10.76 22.16
N TRP A 211 8.61 10.31 21.59
CA TRP A 211 9.79 11.12 21.31
C TRP A 211 9.58 12.26 20.30
N ARG A 212 8.55 12.22 19.46
CA ARG A 212 8.12 13.33 18.58
C ARG A 212 7.15 14.30 19.27
N GLY A 213 6.77 14.05 20.52
CA GLY A 213 5.74 14.78 21.23
C GLY A 213 4.38 14.09 21.22
N LYS A 214 3.41 14.70 21.88
CA LYS A 214 2.07 14.17 22.03
C LYS A 214 1.27 14.31 20.75
N PRO A 215 0.55 13.24 20.27
CA PRO A 215 -0.37 13.33 19.15
C PRO A 215 -1.58 14.21 19.48
N ALA A 216 -2.21 14.80 18.45
CA ALA A 216 -3.31 15.75 18.62
C ALA A 216 -4.62 15.10 19.11
N PHE A 217 -4.85 13.82 18.78
CA PHE A 217 -6.00 13.05 19.26
C PHE A 217 -5.62 12.18 20.45
N LYS A 218 -6.46 12.19 21.50
CA LYS A 218 -6.24 11.35 22.66
C LYS A 218 -6.46 9.86 22.35
N TYR A 219 -7.45 9.56 21.53
CA TYR A 219 -7.75 8.19 21.13
C TYR A 219 -7.79 8.04 19.63
N VAL A 220 -7.37 6.88 19.15
CA VAL A 220 -7.60 6.39 17.79
C VAL A 220 -8.37 5.08 17.87
N VAL A 221 -9.41 4.96 17.05
CA VAL A 221 -10.23 3.74 16.95
C VAL A 221 -10.24 3.28 15.50
N PHE A 222 -9.75 2.07 15.25
CA PHE A 222 -9.87 1.39 13.96
C PHE A 222 -11.07 0.45 14.02
N ARG A 223 -12.06 0.68 13.15
CA ARG A 223 -13.25 -0.17 13.00
C ARG A 223 -13.19 -0.93 11.69
N ALA A 224 -13.50 -2.22 11.71
CA ALA A 224 -13.65 -2.98 10.47
C ALA A 224 -15.04 -2.75 9.88
N ILE A 225 -15.09 -2.16 8.70
CA ILE A 225 -16.32 -1.93 7.93
C ILE A 225 -16.03 -2.36 6.49
N PRO A 226 -16.33 -3.63 6.13
CA PRO A 226 -16.00 -4.20 4.82
C PRO A 226 -16.69 -3.49 3.66
N GLU A 227 -17.96 -3.12 3.84
CA GLU A 227 -18.74 -2.50 2.79
C GLU A 227 -18.48 -0.99 2.71
N VAL A 228 -17.92 -0.54 1.59
CA VAL A 228 -17.54 0.88 1.39
C VAL A 228 -18.78 1.80 1.47
N ALA A 229 -19.93 1.37 0.97
CA ALA A 229 -21.18 2.16 1.07
C ALA A 229 -21.62 2.39 2.52
N THR A 230 -21.48 1.37 3.37
CA THR A 230 -21.70 1.49 4.83
C THR A 230 -20.70 2.44 5.47
N ALA A 231 -19.40 2.35 5.11
CA ALA A 231 -18.38 3.26 5.59
C ALA A 231 -18.67 4.72 5.18
N VAL A 232 -19.19 4.96 3.96
CA VAL A 232 -19.64 6.29 3.49
C VAL A 232 -20.81 6.81 4.33
N ALA A 233 -21.81 5.98 4.63
CA ALA A 233 -22.94 6.37 5.48
C ALA A 233 -22.47 6.75 6.89
N GLU A 234 -21.60 5.95 7.49
CA GLU A 234 -20.98 6.23 8.80
C GLU A 234 -20.13 7.51 8.80
N LEU A 235 -19.42 7.81 7.70
CA LEU A 235 -18.66 9.04 7.54
C LEU A 235 -19.60 10.27 7.54
N LYS A 236 -20.71 10.20 6.81
CA LYS A 236 -21.70 11.28 6.71
C LYS A 236 -22.40 11.58 8.03
N THR A 237 -22.65 10.54 8.83
CA THR A 237 -23.29 10.66 10.16
C THR A 237 -22.30 10.94 11.28
N GLY A 238 -20.98 10.88 11.02
CA GLY A 238 -19.92 11.13 12.01
C GLY A 238 -19.57 9.92 12.87
N GLY A 239 -20.03 8.72 12.50
CA GLY A 239 -19.64 7.45 13.13
C GLY A 239 -18.19 7.06 12.87
N VAL A 240 -17.63 7.53 11.72
CA VAL A 240 -16.19 7.45 11.40
C VAL A 240 -15.70 8.80 10.85
N ASP A 241 -14.39 9.02 10.87
CA ASP A 241 -13.75 10.25 10.41
C ASP A 241 -12.97 10.09 9.11
N ILE A 242 -12.39 8.91 8.90
CA ILE A 242 -11.59 8.58 7.72
C ILE A 242 -12.05 7.21 7.19
N ILE A 243 -12.32 7.16 5.91
CA ILE A 243 -12.58 5.92 5.16
C ILE A 243 -11.61 5.82 3.99
N ARG A 244 -11.32 4.61 3.53
CA ARG A 244 -10.40 4.34 2.43
C ARG A 244 -11.07 3.71 1.23
N ASN A 245 -10.35 3.71 0.10
CA ASN A 245 -10.75 3.03 -1.14
C ASN A 245 -12.14 3.47 -1.62
N VAL A 246 -12.44 4.77 -1.54
CA VAL A 246 -13.71 5.31 -2.02
C VAL A 246 -13.79 5.12 -3.53
N ASN A 247 -14.77 4.35 -3.98
CA ASN A 247 -15.02 4.11 -5.39
C ASN A 247 -15.51 5.39 -6.10
N ALA A 248 -15.27 5.47 -7.40
CA ALA A 248 -15.59 6.65 -8.21
C ALA A 248 -17.08 7.04 -8.15
N ASP A 249 -17.99 6.06 -8.12
CA ASP A 249 -19.44 6.20 -8.04
C ASP A 249 -19.94 6.77 -6.69
N LEU A 250 -19.21 6.51 -5.59
CA LEU A 250 -19.55 7.03 -4.25
C LEU A 250 -18.94 8.41 -3.95
N MET A 251 -18.01 8.87 -4.76
CA MET A 251 -17.34 10.17 -4.53
C MET A 251 -18.28 11.38 -4.61
N PRO A 252 -19.26 11.46 -5.54
CA PRO A 252 -20.19 12.58 -5.58
C PRO A 252 -20.98 12.74 -4.28
N ASP A 253 -21.37 11.62 -3.67
CA ASP A 253 -22.13 11.60 -2.41
C ASP A 253 -21.32 12.19 -1.23
N ILE A 254 -20.02 11.86 -1.14
CA ILE A 254 -19.13 12.44 -0.13
C ILE A 254 -18.85 13.92 -0.42
N LYS A 255 -18.59 14.29 -1.70
CA LYS A 255 -18.29 15.69 -2.09
C LYS A 255 -19.43 16.64 -1.84
N SER A 256 -20.67 16.22 -2.07
CA SER A 256 -21.87 17.04 -1.88
C SER A 256 -22.29 17.20 -0.42
N HIS A 257 -21.83 16.31 0.46
CA HIS A 257 -22.19 16.35 1.87
C HIS A 257 -21.47 17.48 2.65
N PRO A 258 -22.18 18.29 3.46
CA PRO A 258 -21.59 19.48 4.10
C PRO A 258 -20.44 19.16 5.08
N LEU A 259 -20.44 17.98 5.72
CA LEU A 259 -19.48 17.59 6.75
C LEU A 259 -18.32 16.73 6.27
N THR A 260 -18.30 16.39 4.98
CA THR A 260 -17.29 15.47 4.44
C THR A 260 -16.54 16.05 3.25
N ARG A 261 -15.39 15.51 2.95
CA ARG A 261 -14.56 15.85 1.79
C ARG A 261 -13.81 14.62 1.27
N ILE A 262 -13.32 14.74 0.06
CA ILE A 262 -12.41 13.76 -0.56
C ILE A 262 -10.98 14.30 -0.50
N SER A 263 -10.04 13.44 -0.16
CA SER A 263 -8.60 13.66 -0.35
C SER A 263 -8.05 12.58 -1.28
N THR A 264 -7.30 12.97 -2.30
CA THR A 264 -6.73 12.06 -3.30
C THR A 264 -5.25 12.30 -3.48
N THR A 265 -4.50 11.24 -3.74
CA THR A 265 -3.08 11.33 -4.06
C THR A 265 -2.68 10.27 -5.08
N PRO A 266 -1.77 10.56 -6.02
CA PRO A 266 -1.16 9.54 -6.87
C PRO A 266 -0.40 8.51 -6.03
N ILE A 267 -0.60 7.23 -6.34
CA ILE A 267 0.08 6.12 -5.65
C ILE A 267 0.87 5.24 -6.63
N LEU A 268 1.75 4.40 -6.11
CA LEU A 268 2.52 3.45 -6.90
C LEU A 268 1.72 2.18 -7.23
N ARG A 269 0.52 2.34 -7.76
CA ARG A 269 -0.28 1.23 -8.26
C ARG A 269 -0.53 1.40 -9.75
N VAL A 270 -0.01 0.46 -10.54
CA VAL A 270 -0.15 0.42 -11.99
C VAL A 270 -1.04 -0.75 -12.41
N HIS A 271 -1.88 -0.51 -13.40
CA HIS A 271 -2.73 -1.51 -14.05
C HIS A 271 -2.19 -1.81 -15.44
N TYR A 272 -2.12 -3.09 -15.77
CA TYR A 272 -1.59 -3.58 -17.04
C TYR A 272 -2.24 -4.90 -17.44
N ILE A 273 -2.11 -5.27 -18.72
CA ILE A 273 -2.38 -6.62 -19.21
C ILE A 273 -1.02 -7.23 -19.61
N SER A 274 -0.57 -8.27 -18.96
CA SER A 274 0.59 -9.03 -19.44
C SER A 274 0.25 -9.81 -20.69
N LEU A 275 1.12 -9.76 -21.70
CA LEU A 275 0.92 -10.42 -22.99
C LEU A 275 1.78 -11.67 -23.06
N ASP A 276 1.21 -12.79 -23.54
CA ASP A 276 1.94 -14.04 -23.67
C ASP A 276 2.77 -14.05 -24.96
N MET A 277 4.04 -13.67 -24.85
CA MET A 277 4.98 -13.59 -25.97
C MET A 277 5.38 -14.96 -26.54
N ARG A 278 4.92 -16.07 -25.96
CA ARG A 278 5.24 -17.43 -26.43
C ARG A 278 4.34 -17.90 -27.55
N SER A 279 3.24 -17.20 -27.80
CA SER A 279 2.21 -17.63 -28.76
C SER A 279 1.56 -16.48 -29.50
N ALA A 280 1.02 -16.83 -30.72
CA ALA A 280 0.27 -15.90 -31.54
C ALA A 280 -0.94 -15.29 -30.81
N PRO A 281 -1.28 -14.04 -31.07
CA PRO A 281 -0.57 -13.11 -31.97
C PRO A 281 0.58 -12.35 -31.28
N PHE A 282 0.75 -12.52 -29.95
CA PHE A 282 1.64 -11.71 -29.13
C PHE A 282 3.12 -12.17 -29.15
N ASP A 283 3.44 -13.25 -29.88
CA ASP A 283 4.81 -13.57 -30.30
C ASP A 283 5.39 -12.49 -31.24
N LYS A 284 4.54 -11.72 -31.93
CA LYS A 284 4.92 -10.62 -32.82
C LYS A 284 4.90 -9.27 -32.08
N LYS A 285 6.04 -8.57 -32.07
CA LYS A 285 6.14 -7.22 -31.45
C LYS A 285 5.09 -6.25 -31.99
N ALA A 286 4.87 -6.24 -33.31
CA ALA A 286 3.87 -5.37 -33.93
C ALA A 286 2.45 -5.59 -33.39
N ALA A 287 2.05 -6.85 -33.09
CA ALA A 287 0.75 -7.12 -32.50
C ALA A 287 0.66 -6.64 -31.04
N ARG A 288 1.76 -6.73 -30.26
CA ARG A 288 1.80 -6.20 -28.88
C ARG A 288 1.72 -4.68 -28.86
N GLN A 289 2.43 -4.01 -29.79
CA GLN A 289 2.32 -2.56 -29.97
C GLN A 289 0.92 -2.15 -30.44
N ALA A 290 0.33 -2.89 -31.38
CA ALA A 290 -1.05 -2.67 -31.83
C ALA A 290 -2.04 -2.65 -30.66
N ALA A 291 -1.93 -3.62 -29.77
CA ALA A 291 -2.78 -3.68 -28.57
C ALA A 291 -2.62 -2.44 -27.65
N ASN A 292 -1.41 -1.89 -27.54
CA ASN A 292 -1.17 -0.67 -26.77
C ASN A 292 -1.76 0.60 -27.44
N TYR A 293 -1.69 0.71 -28.78
CA TYR A 293 -2.28 1.82 -29.54
C TYR A 293 -3.81 1.76 -29.61
N ALA A 294 -4.39 0.58 -29.44
CA ALA A 294 -5.84 0.34 -29.52
C ALA A 294 -6.64 0.95 -28.36
N ILE A 295 -6.00 1.23 -27.21
CA ILE A 295 -6.70 1.56 -25.96
C ILE A 295 -6.75 3.07 -25.74
N ASP A 296 -7.96 3.64 -25.66
CA ASP A 296 -8.19 5.00 -25.18
C ASP A 296 -8.13 5.06 -23.64
N LYS A 297 -6.89 5.09 -23.13
CA LYS A 297 -6.61 5.12 -21.69
C LYS A 297 -7.14 6.39 -21.03
N GLN A 298 -7.16 7.51 -21.78
CA GLN A 298 -7.69 8.77 -21.26
C GLN A 298 -9.20 8.71 -21.06
N ALA A 299 -9.94 8.15 -22.01
CA ALA A 299 -11.37 7.95 -21.86
C ALA A 299 -11.69 7.00 -20.69
N MET A 300 -10.91 5.92 -20.53
CA MET A 300 -11.07 5.01 -19.38
C MET A 300 -10.86 5.74 -18.04
N ILE A 301 -9.79 6.53 -17.92
CA ILE A 301 -9.51 7.30 -16.69
C ILE A 301 -10.65 8.26 -16.39
N GLN A 302 -11.14 9.00 -17.40
CA GLN A 302 -12.20 9.98 -17.20
C GLN A 302 -13.54 9.35 -16.85
N LYS A 303 -13.94 8.31 -17.60
CA LYS A 303 -15.31 7.75 -17.49
C LYS A 303 -15.43 6.71 -16.37
N MET A 304 -14.38 5.94 -16.10
CA MET A 304 -14.44 4.80 -15.18
C MET A 304 -13.76 5.06 -13.84
N MET A 305 -12.86 6.06 -13.79
CA MET A 305 -12.10 6.38 -12.57
C MET A 305 -12.36 7.82 -12.08
N ALA A 306 -13.39 8.49 -12.60
CA ALA A 306 -13.71 9.89 -12.27
C ALA A 306 -12.48 10.84 -12.41
N GLY A 307 -11.60 10.58 -13.37
CA GLY A 307 -10.36 11.33 -13.58
C GLY A 307 -9.22 11.02 -12.61
N LEU A 308 -9.39 10.06 -11.70
CA LEU A 308 -8.42 9.72 -10.64
C LEU A 308 -7.39 8.70 -11.10
N GLY A 309 -6.65 9.06 -12.12
CA GLY A 309 -5.58 8.24 -12.65
C GLY A 309 -4.74 9.04 -13.64
N ARG A 310 -3.68 8.41 -14.11
CA ARG A 310 -2.84 8.93 -15.17
C ARG A 310 -2.36 7.81 -16.07
N GLN A 311 -2.19 8.10 -17.35
CA GLN A 311 -1.58 7.17 -18.28
C GLN A 311 -0.13 6.87 -17.88
N VAL A 312 0.32 5.65 -18.14
CA VAL A 312 1.70 5.23 -17.89
C VAL A 312 2.35 4.71 -19.17
N ALA A 313 3.63 4.94 -19.30
CA ALA A 313 4.44 4.44 -20.43
C ALA A 313 4.89 2.99 -20.18
N THR A 314 5.15 2.66 -18.93
CA THR A 314 5.60 1.36 -18.43
C THR A 314 5.01 1.12 -17.04
N VAL A 315 5.47 0.10 -16.35
CA VAL A 315 5.07 -0.18 -14.97
C VAL A 315 5.77 0.71 -13.94
N VAL A 316 6.84 1.42 -14.30
CA VAL A 316 7.54 2.35 -13.41
C VAL A 316 6.80 3.67 -13.38
N GLN A 317 6.60 4.22 -12.19
CA GLN A 317 5.76 5.39 -11.97
C GLN A 317 6.56 6.61 -11.48
N PRO A 318 6.07 7.84 -11.70
CA PRO A 318 6.79 9.08 -11.39
C PRO A 318 7.28 9.23 -9.95
N ALA A 319 6.57 8.65 -8.96
CA ALA A 319 7.02 8.71 -7.57
C ALA A 319 8.12 7.69 -7.23
N ALA A 320 8.44 6.75 -8.14
CA ALA A 320 9.50 5.77 -7.93
C ALA A 320 10.86 6.34 -8.33
N PHE A 321 11.87 6.07 -7.52
CA PHE A 321 13.26 6.28 -7.92
C PHE A 321 13.54 5.52 -9.23
N GLY A 322 14.20 6.18 -10.18
CA GLY A 322 14.52 5.59 -11.49
C GLY A 322 13.42 5.76 -12.55
N PHE A 323 12.32 6.45 -12.26
CA PHE A 323 11.37 6.85 -13.29
C PHE A 323 12.02 7.76 -14.35
N ASP A 324 11.77 7.48 -15.64
CA ASP A 324 12.23 8.29 -16.75
C ASP A 324 11.05 9.03 -17.43
N PRO A 325 10.90 10.34 -17.22
CA PRO A 325 9.82 11.12 -17.82
C PRO A 325 9.95 11.28 -19.35
N SER A 326 11.11 10.95 -19.94
CA SER A 326 11.32 11.03 -21.40
C SER A 326 10.66 9.89 -22.16
N VAL A 327 10.22 8.82 -21.48
CA VAL A 327 9.52 7.69 -22.09
C VAL A 327 8.02 8.00 -22.16
N PRO A 328 7.44 8.30 -23.33
CA PRO A 328 6.03 8.67 -23.43
C PRO A 328 5.11 7.44 -23.40
N PRO A 329 3.90 7.56 -22.83
CA PRO A 329 2.86 6.54 -22.98
C PRO A 329 2.51 6.31 -24.47
N TYR A 330 1.98 5.13 -24.78
CA TYR A 330 1.39 4.89 -26.10
C TYR A 330 0.16 5.78 -26.28
N PRO A 331 0.09 6.61 -27.33
CA PRO A 331 -1.12 7.37 -27.63
C PRO A 331 -2.24 6.43 -28.13
N TYR A 332 -3.48 6.87 -28.01
CA TYR A 332 -4.60 6.20 -28.66
C TYR A 332 -4.56 6.49 -30.16
N ASP A 333 -4.35 5.47 -30.94
CA ASP A 333 -4.33 5.54 -32.40
C ASP A 333 -4.81 4.21 -33.01
N PRO A 334 -6.14 4.04 -33.16
CA PRO A 334 -6.71 2.80 -33.70
C PRO A 334 -6.34 2.55 -35.16
N LYS A 335 -6.00 3.58 -35.94
CA LYS A 335 -5.51 3.42 -37.30
C LYS A 335 -4.12 2.77 -37.32
N LYS A 336 -3.21 3.31 -36.50
CA LYS A 336 -1.88 2.73 -36.29
C LYS A 336 -1.94 1.31 -35.75
N ALA A 337 -2.88 1.04 -34.84
CA ALA A 337 -3.11 -0.31 -34.31
C ALA A 337 -3.48 -1.31 -35.43
N LYS A 338 -4.40 -0.95 -36.32
CA LYS A 338 -4.77 -1.80 -37.47
C LYS A 338 -3.60 -2.03 -38.45
N GLU A 339 -2.82 -1.00 -38.73
CA GLU A 339 -1.62 -1.09 -39.58
C GLU A 339 -0.59 -2.07 -38.97
N LEU A 340 -0.31 -1.95 -37.67
CA LEU A 340 0.62 -2.82 -36.97
C LEU A 340 0.12 -4.27 -36.87
N LEU A 341 -1.19 -4.45 -36.71
CA LEU A 341 -1.78 -5.79 -36.68
C LEU A 341 -1.68 -6.47 -38.05
N ALA A 342 -1.91 -5.72 -39.13
CA ALA A 342 -1.70 -6.22 -40.48
C ALA A 342 -0.22 -6.57 -40.76
N GLN A 343 0.74 -5.74 -40.30
CA GLN A 343 2.18 -6.02 -40.36
C GLN A 343 2.56 -7.28 -39.58
N ALA A 344 1.86 -7.56 -38.50
CA ALA A 344 2.04 -8.78 -37.73
C ALA A 344 1.49 -10.05 -38.42
N GLY A 345 0.85 -9.91 -39.59
CA GLY A 345 0.26 -11.01 -40.37
C GLY A 345 -1.22 -11.24 -40.14
N TYR A 346 -1.93 -10.31 -39.49
CA TYR A 346 -3.35 -10.43 -39.18
C TYR A 346 -4.21 -9.31 -39.78
N PRO A 347 -4.21 -9.11 -41.14
CA PRO A 347 -4.96 -8.02 -41.78
C PRO A 347 -6.49 -8.18 -41.59
N ASN A 348 -6.99 -9.40 -41.40
CA ASN A 348 -8.39 -9.71 -41.18
C ASN A 348 -8.75 -9.93 -39.67
N GLY A 349 -7.81 -9.56 -38.81
CA GLY A 349 -7.95 -9.75 -37.35
C GLY A 349 -7.63 -11.15 -36.89
N VAL A 350 -7.63 -11.31 -35.55
CA VAL A 350 -7.31 -12.58 -34.85
C VAL A 350 -8.08 -12.64 -33.54
N ASP A 351 -8.45 -13.86 -33.12
CA ASP A 351 -9.13 -14.08 -31.85
C ASP A 351 -8.13 -14.11 -30.69
N ILE A 352 -8.45 -13.40 -29.60
CA ILE A 352 -7.68 -13.39 -28.38
C ILE A 352 -8.57 -13.54 -27.16
N MET A 353 -7.98 -13.94 -26.03
CA MET A 353 -8.66 -14.04 -24.76
C MET A 353 -7.95 -13.21 -23.70
N LEU A 354 -8.71 -12.40 -22.97
CA LEU A 354 -8.26 -11.70 -21.78
C LEU A 354 -8.78 -12.39 -20.53
N HIS A 355 -7.89 -12.59 -19.54
CA HIS A 355 -8.22 -13.27 -18.29
C HIS A 355 -8.09 -12.34 -17.10
N SER A 356 -9.02 -12.41 -16.16
CA SER A 356 -8.97 -11.70 -14.88
C SER A 356 -9.73 -12.46 -13.79
N SER A 357 -9.34 -12.25 -12.53
CA SER A 357 -10.10 -12.64 -11.34
C SER A 357 -10.65 -11.44 -10.55
N SER A 358 -10.46 -10.22 -11.06
CA SER A 358 -10.90 -9.00 -10.38
C SER A 358 -12.32 -8.65 -10.80
N VAL A 359 -13.31 -9.13 -10.06
CA VAL A 359 -14.75 -8.96 -10.38
C VAL A 359 -15.12 -7.46 -10.45
N ASP A 360 -14.63 -6.65 -9.54
CA ASP A 360 -14.88 -5.20 -9.50
C ASP A 360 -14.39 -4.46 -10.74
N TRP A 361 -13.46 -5.06 -11.47
CA TRP A 361 -12.88 -4.50 -12.69
C TRP A 361 -13.52 -5.06 -13.97
N ARG A 362 -14.56 -5.87 -13.88
CA ARG A 362 -15.25 -6.43 -15.05
C ARG A 362 -15.63 -5.36 -16.09
N PRO A 363 -16.25 -4.21 -15.73
CA PRO A 363 -16.58 -3.17 -16.72
C PRO A 363 -15.36 -2.64 -17.47
N HIS A 364 -14.19 -2.55 -16.79
CA HIS A 364 -12.94 -2.13 -17.43
C HIS A 364 -12.47 -3.15 -18.48
N PHE A 365 -12.62 -4.47 -18.19
CA PHE A 365 -12.23 -5.53 -19.16
C PHE A 365 -13.16 -5.59 -20.36
N GLU A 366 -14.44 -5.37 -20.15
CA GLU A 366 -15.40 -5.30 -21.24
C GLU A 366 -15.10 -4.12 -22.16
N ALA A 367 -14.81 -2.95 -21.59
CA ALA A 367 -14.38 -1.78 -22.38
C ALA A 367 -13.05 -2.01 -23.11
N LEU A 368 -12.05 -2.62 -22.46
CA LEU A 368 -10.79 -3.02 -23.10
C LEU A 368 -11.02 -3.99 -24.26
N GLY A 369 -11.83 -5.02 -24.03
CA GLY A 369 -12.16 -6.03 -25.03
C GLY A 369 -12.85 -5.44 -26.27
N GLN A 370 -13.74 -4.47 -26.06
CA GLN A 370 -14.38 -3.75 -27.15
C GLN A 370 -13.37 -2.96 -27.97
N MET A 371 -12.52 -2.13 -27.34
CA MET A 371 -11.51 -1.32 -28.04
C MET A 371 -10.51 -2.19 -28.82
N LEU A 372 -10.10 -3.32 -28.26
CA LEU A 372 -9.23 -4.28 -28.95
C LEU A 372 -9.95 -4.91 -30.16
N THR A 373 -11.22 -5.27 -30.00
CA THR A 373 -12.02 -5.84 -31.10
C THR A 373 -12.22 -4.88 -32.25
N GLU A 374 -12.38 -3.59 -32.00
CA GLU A 374 -12.51 -2.53 -33.02
C GLU A 374 -11.29 -2.41 -33.95
N VAL A 375 -10.12 -2.81 -33.48
CA VAL A 375 -8.89 -2.82 -34.29
C VAL A 375 -8.56 -4.18 -34.92
N GLY A 376 -9.38 -5.22 -34.64
CA GLY A 376 -9.21 -6.57 -35.20
C GLY A 376 -8.64 -7.60 -34.22
N LEU A 377 -8.33 -7.22 -33.00
CA LEU A 377 -8.05 -8.19 -31.91
C LEU A 377 -9.37 -8.62 -31.30
N ARG A 378 -10.06 -9.59 -31.94
CA ARG A 378 -11.40 -10.06 -31.50
C ARG A 378 -11.31 -10.70 -30.12
N THR A 379 -11.75 -9.97 -29.11
CA THR A 379 -11.46 -10.26 -27.72
C THR A 379 -12.62 -10.95 -27.02
N THR A 380 -12.35 -12.11 -26.41
CA THR A 380 -13.21 -12.74 -25.40
C THR A 380 -12.65 -12.46 -24.01
N VAL A 381 -13.49 -11.94 -23.12
CA VAL A 381 -13.12 -11.72 -21.71
C VAL A 381 -13.57 -12.90 -20.86
N LYS A 382 -12.62 -13.56 -20.20
CA LYS A 382 -12.89 -14.64 -19.25
C LYS A 382 -12.61 -14.19 -17.82
N MET A 383 -13.67 -14.14 -17.03
CA MET A 383 -13.57 -13.88 -15.59
C MET A 383 -13.43 -15.21 -14.84
N TRP A 384 -12.53 -15.22 -13.87
CA TRP A 384 -12.26 -16.33 -12.97
C TRP A 384 -12.68 -15.97 -11.55
N ASP A 385 -13.11 -16.95 -10.78
CA ASP A 385 -13.25 -16.76 -9.34
C ASP A 385 -11.86 -16.64 -8.69
N PRO A 386 -11.64 -15.67 -7.77
CA PRO A 386 -10.42 -15.59 -7.00
C PRO A 386 -10.18 -16.88 -6.22
N GLY A 387 -8.97 -17.45 -6.31
CA GLY A 387 -8.66 -18.65 -5.55
C GLY A 387 -7.70 -19.61 -6.24
N PRO A 388 -7.63 -20.88 -5.80
CA PRO A 388 -6.64 -21.85 -6.28
C PRO A 388 -6.66 -22.09 -7.79
N ALA A 389 -7.84 -22.11 -8.42
CA ALA A 389 -7.97 -22.31 -9.87
C ALA A 389 -7.36 -21.15 -10.67
N TRP A 390 -7.62 -19.89 -10.25
CA TRP A 390 -6.99 -18.72 -10.83
C TRP A 390 -5.47 -18.74 -10.63
N ASN A 391 -5.00 -19.01 -9.40
CA ASN A 391 -3.58 -19.07 -9.10
C ASN A 391 -2.86 -20.13 -9.94
N LYS A 392 -3.44 -21.30 -10.10
CA LYS A 392 -2.91 -22.36 -10.95
C LYS A 392 -2.89 -21.96 -12.43
N PHE A 393 -3.94 -21.31 -12.93
CA PHE A 393 -3.99 -20.78 -14.30
C PHE A 393 -2.96 -19.68 -14.51
N PHE A 394 -2.88 -18.72 -13.60
CA PHE A 394 -1.96 -17.59 -13.68
C PHE A 394 -0.49 -18.03 -13.64
N GLN A 395 -0.18 -19.11 -12.92
CA GLN A 395 1.17 -19.70 -12.84
C GLN A 395 1.36 -20.84 -13.85
N SER A 396 0.41 -21.03 -14.80
CA SER A 396 0.47 -22.17 -15.70
C SER A 396 1.66 -22.09 -16.66
N GLU A 397 2.69 -22.87 -16.36
CA GLU A 397 3.81 -23.08 -17.27
C GLU A 397 3.31 -23.83 -18.53
N GLY A 398 3.63 -23.30 -19.71
CA GLY A 398 3.43 -24.00 -20.98
C GLY A 398 2.08 -23.81 -21.69
N LYS A 399 1.09 -23.14 -21.15
CA LYS A 399 -0.17 -22.85 -21.85
C LYS A 399 -0.23 -21.42 -22.37
N ALA A 400 -0.56 -21.26 -23.64
CA ALA A 400 -0.83 -19.96 -24.22
C ALA A 400 -2.07 -19.33 -23.57
N THR A 401 -1.94 -18.09 -23.11
CA THR A 401 -2.99 -17.41 -22.36
C THR A 401 -3.46 -16.10 -23.00
N ASN A 402 -2.84 -15.67 -24.09
CA ASN A 402 -2.94 -14.37 -24.74
C ASN A 402 -2.68 -13.21 -23.77
N GLY A 403 -3.67 -12.71 -23.03
CA GLY A 403 -3.51 -11.60 -22.11
C GLY A 403 -4.07 -11.87 -20.72
N GLN A 404 -3.33 -11.44 -19.70
CA GLN A 404 -3.76 -11.56 -18.30
C GLN A 404 -3.66 -10.22 -17.60
N TYR A 405 -4.73 -9.83 -16.93
CA TYR A 405 -4.73 -8.64 -16.11
C TYR A 405 -3.87 -8.80 -14.89
N GLY A 406 -3.06 -7.79 -14.64
CA GLY A 406 -2.35 -7.60 -13.40
C GLY A 406 -2.47 -6.17 -12.90
N ASN A 407 -2.39 -6.00 -11.61
CA ASN A 407 -2.06 -4.75 -10.99
C ASN A 407 -0.88 -4.96 -10.04
N TRP A 408 -0.03 -3.96 -9.96
CA TRP A 408 1.09 -3.97 -9.03
C TRP A 408 1.07 -2.69 -8.22
N GLY A 409 0.91 -2.81 -6.93
CA GLY A 409 0.97 -1.70 -6.00
C GLY A 409 2.16 -1.88 -5.08
N ASN A 410 2.96 -0.83 -4.94
CA ASN A 410 4.08 -0.82 -4.02
C ASN A 410 3.89 0.29 -3.00
N TYR A 411 3.55 -0.07 -1.78
CA TYR A 411 3.31 0.85 -0.67
C TYR A 411 4.48 0.91 0.32
N SER A 412 5.55 0.16 0.06
CA SER A 412 6.70 0.08 0.98
C SER A 412 8.03 0.46 0.32
N VAL A 413 8.18 0.27 -1.00
CA VAL A 413 9.44 0.49 -1.73
C VAL A 413 9.20 1.38 -2.94
N PHE A 414 9.75 2.58 -2.89
CA PHE A 414 9.58 3.62 -3.92
C PHE A 414 10.76 3.64 -4.89
N ASP A 415 11.09 2.48 -5.45
CA ASP A 415 12.20 2.26 -6.35
C ASP A 415 11.74 1.43 -7.56
N ALA A 416 12.27 1.71 -8.74
CA ALA A 416 11.94 0.99 -9.97
C ALA A 416 12.22 -0.52 -9.86
N ASP A 417 13.24 -0.94 -9.10
CA ASP A 417 13.55 -2.34 -8.85
C ASP A 417 12.35 -3.10 -8.24
N ALA A 418 11.59 -2.42 -7.40
CA ALA A 418 10.46 -3.04 -6.69
C ALA A 418 9.30 -3.44 -7.61
N VAL A 419 9.29 -2.97 -8.84
CA VAL A 419 8.30 -3.38 -9.85
C VAL A 419 8.97 -4.09 -11.03
N LEU A 420 10.16 -3.70 -11.42
CA LEU A 420 10.85 -4.27 -12.58
C LEU A 420 11.28 -5.72 -12.34
N HIS A 421 11.98 -5.99 -11.24
CA HIS A 421 12.42 -7.34 -10.94
C HIS A 421 11.26 -8.31 -10.69
N PRO A 422 10.29 -8.06 -9.78
CA PRO A 422 9.22 -9.01 -9.55
C PRO A 422 8.28 -9.20 -10.73
N LEU A 423 8.21 -8.28 -11.67
CA LEU A 423 7.37 -8.45 -12.87
C LEU A 423 8.14 -9.05 -14.04
N TYR A 424 9.32 -8.55 -14.36
CA TYR A 424 9.95 -8.83 -15.66
C TYR A 424 11.20 -9.70 -15.62
N HIS A 425 11.83 -9.92 -14.45
CA HIS A 425 12.97 -10.82 -14.37
C HIS A 425 12.53 -12.27 -14.64
N THR A 426 13.32 -13.02 -15.40
CA THR A 426 12.98 -14.42 -15.74
C THR A 426 13.31 -15.40 -14.63
N GLU A 427 14.30 -15.11 -13.75
CA GLU A 427 14.71 -15.96 -12.62
C GLU A 427 15.37 -15.16 -11.49
N PRO A 428 15.26 -15.59 -10.23
CA PRO A 428 14.14 -16.28 -9.60
C PRO A 428 13.07 -15.30 -9.17
N GLY A 429 11.84 -15.51 -9.52
CA GLY A 429 10.71 -14.78 -8.95
C GLY A 429 10.14 -13.64 -9.75
N GLY A 430 10.51 -13.49 -11.02
CA GLY A 430 9.82 -12.61 -11.95
C GLY A 430 8.48 -13.22 -12.35
N TRP A 431 7.43 -12.40 -12.31
CA TRP A 431 6.08 -12.88 -12.54
C TRP A 431 5.73 -13.00 -14.02
N ILE A 432 5.90 -11.90 -14.78
CA ILE A 432 5.64 -11.85 -16.22
C ILE A 432 6.82 -12.46 -16.99
N GLY A 433 8.04 -12.07 -16.66
CA GLY A 433 9.26 -12.51 -17.32
C GLY A 433 9.43 -14.03 -17.26
N LYS A 434 9.17 -14.64 -16.09
CA LYS A 434 9.26 -16.07 -15.93
C LYS A 434 8.22 -16.85 -16.73
N HIS A 435 6.97 -16.37 -16.77
CA HIS A 435 5.85 -17.15 -17.27
C HIS A 435 5.38 -16.77 -18.67
N TYR A 436 5.52 -15.50 -19.08
CA TYR A 436 4.85 -15.00 -20.27
C TYR A 436 5.70 -14.22 -21.24
N ALA A 437 6.67 -13.42 -20.77
CA ALA A 437 7.32 -12.44 -21.61
C ALA A 437 8.83 -12.34 -21.33
N ARG A 438 9.63 -12.96 -22.17
CA ARG A 438 11.09 -12.82 -22.14
C ARG A 438 11.53 -11.70 -23.07
N VAL A 439 12.15 -10.68 -22.51
CA VAL A 439 12.78 -9.60 -23.27
C VAL A 439 14.29 -9.79 -23.18
N GLU A 440 14.93 -9.97 -24.33
CA GLU A 440 16.38 -10.25 -24.40
C GLU A 440 17.20 -9.11 -23.78
N GLY A 441 18.17 -9.45 -22.93
CA GLY A 441 19.05 -8.48 -22.25
C GLY A 441 18.42 -7.80 -21.03
N LEU A 442 17.13 -7.94 -20.79
CA LEU A 442 16.44 -7.23 -19.71
C LEU A 442 16.90 -7.71 -18.31
N ASP A 443 17.06 -9.01 -18.12
CA ASP A 443 17.53 -9.58 -16.84
C ASP A 443 18.88 -8.99 -16.41
N LYS A 444 19.82 -8.91 -17.37
CA LYS A 444 21.15 -8.35 -17.11
C LYS A 444 21.06 -6.90 -16.60
N LEU A 445 20.23 -6.08 -17.21
CA LEU A 445 20.05 -4.68 -16.80
C LEU A 445 19.37 -4.59 -15.42
N ILE A 446 18.37 -5.44 -15.17
CA ILE A 446 17.70 -5.50 -13.86
C ILE A 446 18.72 -5.86 -12.79
N ASP A 447 19.54 -6.90 -13.01
CA ASP A 447 20.56 -7.34 -12.05
C ASP A 447 21.64 -6.28 -11.82
N GLU A 448 22.06 -5.58 -12.87
CA GLU A 448 23.01 -4.49 -12.76
C GLU A 448 22.45 -3.32 -11.93
N GLY A 449 21.17 -2.95 -12.14
CA GLY A 449 20.49 -1.92 -11.36
C GLY A 449 20.35 -2.28 -9.87
N ARG A 450 20.19 -3.57 -9.56
CA ARG A 450 20.05 -4.10 -8.20
C ARG A 450 21.35 -4.25 -7.44
N SER A 451 22.46 -4.41 -8.15
CA SER A 451 23.77 -4.66 -7.56
C SER A 451 24.62 -3.40 -7.37
N SER A 452 24.08 -2.21 -7.57
CA SER A 452 24.80 -0.96 -7.43
C SER A 452 24.13 -0.03 -6.42
N ILE A 453 24.90 0.60 -5.54
CA ILE A 453 24.43 1.70 -4.67
C ILE A 453 24.59 3.08 -5.33
N ASP A 454 25.29 3.20 -6.46
CA ASP A 454 25.43 4.43 -7.24
C ASP A 454 24.08 4.83 -7.87
N GLN A 455 23.44 5.84 -7.32
CA GLN A 455 22.13 6.32 -7.76
C GLN A 455 22.13 6.86 -9.20
N ALA A 456 23.22 7.50 -9.65
CA ALA A 456 23.31 8.03 -11.01
C ALA A 456 23.40 6.89 -12.02
N LYS A 457 24.22 5.88 -11.73
CA LYS A 457 24.29 4.64 -12.53
C LYS A 457 22.94 3.94 -12.61
N ARG A 458 22.27 3.74 -11.46
CA ARG A 458 20.95 3.09 -11.39
C ARG A 458 19.88 3.83 -12.21
N LYS A 459 19.84 5.17 -12.12
CA LYS A 459 18.89 5.97 -12.94
C LYS A 459 19.08 5.75 -14.43
N ARG A 460 20.34 5.72 -14.92
CA ARG A 460 20.62 5.44 -16.33
C ARG A 460 20.12 4.05 -16.76
N ILE A 461 20.42 3.03 -15.95
CA ILE A 461 19.99 1.65 -16.22
C ILE A 461 18.45 1.57 -16.25
N TYR A 462 17.75 2.15 -15.28
CA TYR A 462 16.29 2.08 -15.26
C TYR A 462 15.63 2.90 -16.37
N ALA A 463 16.26 3.97 -16.84
CA ALA A 463 15.81 4.67 -18.05
C ALA A 463 15.93 3.79 -19.29
N GLU A 464 17.03 3.07 -19.43
CA GLU A 464 17.24 2.10 -20.52
C GLU A 464 16.21 0.96 -20.48
N ILE A 465 15.99 0.36 -19.30
CA ILE A 465 14.97 -0.67 -19.07
C ILE A 465 13.58 -0.17 -19.49
N GLN A 466 13.20 1.05 -19.11
CA GLN A 466 11.88 1.58 -19.45
C GLN A 466 11.72 1.80 -20.95
N ARG A 467 12.75 2.27 -21.65
CA ARG A 467 12.73 2.38 -23.12
C ARG A 467 12.58 1.00 -23.77
N MET A 468 13.34 0.01 -23.31
CA MET A 468 13.26 -1.37 -23.81
C MET A 468 11.88 -1.99 -23.59
N ILE A 469 11.33 -1.89 -22.37
CA ILE A 469 9.99 -2.42 -22.04
C ILE A 469 8.91 -1.71 -22.86
N ARG A 470 9.02 -0.39 -23.03
CA ARG A 470 8.07 0.33 -23.89
C ARG A 470 8.17 -0.12 -25.34
N GLU A 471 9.36 -0.30 -25.89
CA GLU A 471 9.56 -0.72 -27.27
C GLU A 471 9.11 -2.16 -27.51
N GLU A 472 9.44 -3.09 -26.63
CA GLU A 472 9.08 -4.50 -26.75
C GLU A 472 7.62 -4.80 -26.39
N ALA A 473 6.96 -3.89 -25.67
CA ALA A 473 5.55 -3.97 -25.30
C ALA A 473 5.13 -5.33 -24.70
N PRO A 474 5.83 -5.87 -23.69
CA PRO A 474 5.46 -7.15 -23.09
C PRO A 474 4.11 -7.10 -22.34
N SER A 475 3.56 -5.90 -22.21
CA SER A 475 2.27 -5.64 -21.56
C SER A 475 1.52 -4.53 -22.31
N ILE A 476 0.19 -4.52 -22.19
CA ILE A 476 -0.59 -3.31 -22.43
C ILE A 476 -0.49 -2.47 -21.17
N PHE A 477 0.14 -1.31 -21.25
CA PHE A 477 0.28 -0.37 -20.13
C PHE A 477 -0.96 0.51 -20.08
N LEU A 478 -1.71 0.42 -18.99
CA LEU A 478 -2.99 1.12 -18.86
C LEU A 478 -2.82 2.46 -18.15
N TYR A 479 -2.86 2.43 -16.85
CA TYR A 479 -2.80 3.64 -16.02
C TYR A 479 -2.32 3.34 -14.61
N ALA A 480 -1.87 4.38 -13.93
CA ALA A 480 -1.69 4.42 -12.49
C ALA A 480 -2.91 5.06 -11.83
N GLN A 481 -3.34 4.50 -10.70
CA GLN A 481 -4.47 5.03 -9.97
C GLN A 481 -4.05 5.99 -8.85
N ASN A 482 -5.01 6.77 -8.35
CA ASN A 482 -4.88 7.52 -7.12
C ASN A 482 -5.47 6.74 -5.94
N ASP A 483 -4.91 6.92 -4.74
CA ASP A 483 -5.62 6.58 -3.49
C ASP A 483 -6.67 7.64 -3.20
N THR A 484 -7.78 7.22 -2.63
CA THR A 484 -8.93 8.10 -2.35
C THR A 484 -9.43 7.86 -0.94
N LEU A 485 -9.35 8.90 -0.12
CA LEU A 485 -9.90 8.93 1.23
C LEU A 485 -11.17 9.80 1.27
N GLY A 486 -12.21 9.30 1.93
CA GLY A 486 -13.29 10.12 2.43
C GLY A 486 -12.94 10.58 3.85
N ILE A 487 -13.03 11.87 4.12
CA ILE A 487 -12.57 12.47 5.37
C ILE A 487 -13.63 13.43 5.93
N SER A 488 -13.90 13.36 7.22
CA SER A 488 -14.69 14.36 7.96
C SER A 488 -14.00 15.72 7.89
N LYS A 489 -14.75 16.80 7.61
CA LYS A 489 -14.21 18.18 7.65
C LYS A 489 -13.73 18.60 9.05
N LYS A 490 -14.08 17.84 10.10
CA LYS A 490 -13.57 18.03 11.46
C LYS A 490 -12.13 17.50 11.64
N VAL A 491 -11.55 16.91 10.59
CA VAL A 491 -10.21 16.34 10.63
C VAL A 491 -9.36 16.92 9.50
N ALA A 492 -8.28 17.59 9.87
CA ALA A 492 -7.21 17.97 8.94
C ALA A 492 -6.27 16.76 8.76
N TYR A 493 -6.40 16.09 7.63
CA TYR A 493 -5.55 14.97 7.20
C TYR A 493 -5.59 14.85 5.68
N GLU A 494 -4.49 14.44 5.06
CA GLU A 494 -4.43 14.25 3.61
C GLU A 494 -3.96 12.85 3.24
N ALA A 495 -4.44 12.34 2.12
CA ALA A 495 -4.00 11.09 1.53
C ALA A 495 -2.49 11.16 1.23
N ARG A 496 -1.77 10.07 1.50
CA ARG A 496 -0.32 9.97 1.32
C ARG A 496 0.03 9.07 0.14
N PRO A 497 1.09 9.39 -0.64
CA PRO A 497 1.52 8.56 -1.78
C PRO A 497 1.97 7.15 -1.40
N ASP A 498 2.41 6.93 -0.15
CA ASP A 498 2.74 5.62 0.40
C ASP A 498 1.51 4.82 0.86
N GLU A 499 0.33 5.42 0.75
CA GLU A 499 -0.94 4.82 1.17
C GLU A 499 -0.99 4.52 2.68
N TRP A 500 -0.09 5.08 3.48
CA TRP A 500 -0.07 4.89 4.93
C TRP A 500 -1.04 5.83 5.63
N LEU A 501 -1.65 5.33 6.69
CA LEU A 501 -2.44 6.13 7.62
C LEU A 501 -1.60 6.50 8.84
N TRP A 502 -0.59 7.36 8.64
CA TRP A 502 0.20 7.85 9.75
C TRP A 502 -0.53 9.01 10.44
N LEU A 503 -1.36 8.63 11.43
CA LEU A 503 -2.36 9.50 12.05
C LEU A 503 -1.76 10.55 12.98
N PHE A 504 -0.46 10.47 13.30
CA PHE A 504 0.25 11.53 14.01
C PHE A 504 0.18 12.88 13.29
N ALA A 505 0.03 12.87 11.98
CA ALA A 505 -0.18 14.08 11.18
C ALA A 505 -1.60 14.63 11.26
N ALA A 506 -2.58 13.83 11.72
CA ALA A 506 -3.98 14.26 11.80
C ALA A 506 -4.20 15.25 12.95
N LYS A 507 -5.02 16.28 12.69
CA LYS A 507 -5.39 17.31 13.68
C LYS A 507 -6.89 17.52 13.70
N PRO A 508 -7.50 17.78 14.88
CA PRO A 508 -8.88 18.24 14.91
C PRO A 508 -9.01 19.63 14.25
N VAL A 509 -10.11 19.84 13.54
CA VAL A 509 -10.53 21.15 13.01
C VAL A 509 -11.71 21.59 13.87
N ASN A 510 -11.59 22.76 14.50
CA ASN A 510 -12.62 23.39 15.34
C ASN A 510 -13.77 23.95 14.51
#